data_2f98ff99b2837d178e5baee254767ae6
#
_entry.id   2f98ff99b2837d178e5baee254767ae6
#
_cell.length_a   1.000
_cell.length_b   1.000
_cell.length_c   1.000
_cell.angle_alpha   90.00
_cell.angle_beta   90.00
_cell.angle_gamma   90.00
#
_symmetry.space_group_name_H-M   'P 1'
#
loop_
_entity.id
_entity.type
_entity.pdbx_description
1 polymer ?
#
loop_
_entity_poly.entity_id
_entity_poly.type
_entity_poly.pdbx_seq_one_letter_code
_entity_poly.pdbx_strand_id
1 'polypeptide(L)'
;MQLRERRILLLGAGGAARGAIGPLLDEHPLELTIANRTVEKAELLAGIFASAGPIRAMAFGELQGPFDLIINSTSASLSGAIPTISADLIHPHIAVYDMMYGQGDTPFNEWARKFGAQKIMDGLGMLVAQAAESFAIWRGIRPGTKQVISELRRNLGMR
;
A
#
# COMPACT_ATOMS: atom_id res chain seq x y z
N MET A 1 12.15 5.20 -1.28
CA MET A 1 12.56 4.31 -0.17
C MET A 1 12.93 2.98 -0.80
N GLN A 2 14.04 2.37 -0.40
CA GLN A 2 14.36 1.00 -0.79
C GLN A 2 13.60 0.05 0.12
N LEU A 3 13.04 -1.04 -0.44
CA LEU A 3 12.23 -2.01 0.30
C LEU A 3 13.05 -3.22 0.79
N ARG A 4 14.25 -3.40 0.27
CA ARG A 4 15.17 -4.47 0.70
C ARG A 4 15.38 -4.41 2.22
N GLU A 5 15.28 -5.57 2.86
CA GLU A 5 15.46 -5.75 4.31
C GLU A 5 14.49 -4.93 5.17
N ARG A 6 13.33 -4.50 4.61
CA ARG A 6 12.30 -3.78 5.34
C ARG A 6 11.17 -4.70 5.80
N ARG A 7 10.57 -4.35 6.93
CA ARG A 7 9.34 -4.99 7.42
C ARG A 7 8.16 -4.25 6.84
N ILE A 8 7.40 -4.93 5.99
CA ILE A 8 6.27 -4.36 5.25
C ILE A 8 4.97 -4.96 5.78
N LEU A 9 4.01 -4.10 6.10
CA LEU A 9 2.64 -4.48 6.43
C LEU A 9 1.73 -4.12 5.26
N LEU A 10 1.06 -5.12 4.70
CA LEU A 10 0.03 -4.96 3.67
C LEU A 10 -1.35 -5.20 4.28
N LEU A 11 -2.16 -4.16 4.38
CA LEU A 11 -3.53 -4.21 4.89
C LEU A 11 -4.48 -4.54 3.75
N GLY A 12 -5.26 -5.60 3.93
CA GLY A 12 -6.19 -6.13 2.95
C GLY A 12 -5.70 -7.40 2.26
N ALA A 13 -6.65 -8.21 1.80
CA ALA A 13 -6.40 -9.46 1.07
C ALA A 13 -7.29 -9.55 -0.18
N GLY A 14 -7.56 -8.42 -0.82
CA GLY A 14 -8.31 -8.31 -2.08
C GLY A 14 -7.42 -8.39 -3.32
N GLY A 15 -7.99 -8.08 -4.48
CA GLY A 15 -7.28 -8.10 -5.76
C GLY A 15 -6.08 -7.18 -5.82
N ALA A 16 -6.17 -5.96 -5.23
CA ALA A 16 -5.07 -5.01 -5.18
C ALA A 16 -3.90 -5.55 -4.34
N ALA A 17 -4.19 -6.12 -3.16
CA ALA A 17 -3.18 -6.79 -2.34
C ALA A 17 -2.50 -7.91 -3.12
N ARG A 18 -3.28 -8.81 -3.73
CA ARG A 18 -2.75 -9.94 -4.52
C ARG A 18 -1.81 -9.48 -5.63
N GLY A 19 -2.17 -8.40 -6.33
CA GLY A 19 -1.33 -7.85 -7.41
C GLY A 19 -0.02 -7.22 -6.90
N ALA A 20 0.00 -6.74 -5.66
CA ALA A 20 1.17 -6.08 -5.08
C ALA A 20 2.17 -7.05 -4.44
N ILE A 21 1.75 -8.24 -4.00
CA ILE A 21 2.60 -9.17 -3.23
C ILE A 21 3.84 -9.61 -4.01
N GLY A 22 3.69 -10.07 -5.26
CA GLY A 22 4.82 -10.51 -6.08
C GLY A 22 5.89 -9.42 -6.21
N PRO A 23 5.54 -8.23 -6.75
CA PRO A 23 6.48 -7.11 -6.84
C PRO A 23 7.11 -6.68 -5.51
N LEU A 24 6.37 -6.76 -4.39
CA LEU A 24 6.93 -6.45 -3.08
C LEU A 24 7.96 -7.50 -2.63
N LEU A 25 7.73 -8.78 -2.88
CA LEU A 25 8.66 -9.86 -2.55
C LEU A 25 9.91 -9.82 -3.44
N ASP A 26 9.78 -9.44 -4.72
CA ASP A 26 10.89 -9.25 -5.65
C ASP A 26 11.90 -8.17 -5.17
N GLU A 27 11.46 -7.24 -4.34
CA GLU A 27 12.32 -6.23 -3.70
C GLU A 27 13.11 -6.79 -2.49
N HIS A 28 12.97 -8.08 -2.16
CA HIS A 28 13.62 -8.77 -1.06
C HIS A 28 13.43 -8.09 0.31
N PRO A 29 12.19 -7.89 0.78
CA PRO A 29 11.93 -7.37 2.11
C PRO A 29 12.45 -8.35 3.18
N LEU A 30 12.66 -7.83 4.40
CA LEU A 30 12.94 -8.69 5.55
C LEU A 30 11.73 -9.57 5.86
N GLU A 31 10.54 -9.00 5.75
CA GLU A 31 9.27 -9.69 5.97
C GLU A 31 8.12 -8.90 5.32
N LEU A 32 7.21 -9.60 4.67
CA LEU A 32 5.92 -9.08 4.21
C LEU A 32 4.81 -9.69 5.07
N THR A 33 4.18 -8.89 5.93
CA THR A 33 3.00 -9.30 6.71
C THR A 33 1.75 -8.86 5.97
N ILE A 34 0.87 -9.81 5.64
CA ILE A 34 -0.48 -9.50 5.13
C ILE A 34 -1.44 -9.51 6.32
N ALA A 35 -2.21 -8.45 6.49
CA ALA A 35 -3.24 -8.41 7.52
C ALA A 35 -4.61 -8.11 6.93
N ASN A 36 -5.62 -8.85 7.41
CA ASN A 36 -6.98 -8.67 6.94
C ASN A 36 -7.99 -8.87 8.08
N ARG A 37 -9.15 -8.23 7.98
CA ARG A 37 -10.25 -8.42 8.93
C ARG A 37 -10.68 -9.90 9.03
N THR A 38 -10.73 -10.58 7.89
CA THR A 38 -10.96 -12.03 7.78
C THR A 38 -9.59 -12.66 7.53
N VAL A 39 -8.97 -13.22 8.59
CA VAL A 39 -7.57 -13.68 8.56
C VAL A 39 -7.36 -14.79 7.53
N GLU A 40 -8.33 -15.68 7.33
CA GLU A 40 -8.27 -16.80 6.39
C GLU A 40 -7.99 -16.34 4.95
N LYS A 41 -8.45 -15.13 4.58
CA LYS A 41 -8.13 -14.55 3.26
C LYS A 41 -6.66 -14.12 3.15
N ALA A 42 -6.08 -13.65 4.23
CA ALA A 42 -4.66 -13.31 4.28
C ALA A 42 -3.79 -14.58 4.28
N GLU A 43 -4.20 -15.62 5.02
CA GLU A 43 -3.54 -16.92 5.06
C GLU A 43 -3.54 -17.58 3.68
N LEU A 44 -4.67 -17.54 2.96
CA LEU A 44 -4.76 -18.04 1.59
C LEU A 44 -3.75 -17.35 0.67
N LEU A 45 -3.65 -16.03 0.73
CA LEU A 45 -2.67 -15.28 -0.07
C LEU A 45 -1.25 -15.60 0.35
N ALA A 46 -0.95 -15.63 1.64
CA ALA A 46 0.38 -15.97 2.14
C ALA A 46 0.80 -17.38 1.67
N GLY A 47 -0.13 -18.35 1.69
CA GLY A 47 0.11 -19.70 1.16
C GLY A 47 0.43 -19.72 -0.33
N ILE A 48 -0.28 -18.95 -1.15
CA ILE A 48 -0.02 -18.86 -2.60
C ILE A 48 1.39 -18.33 -2.90
N PHE A 49 1.88 -17.39 -2.12
CA PHE A 49 3.17 -16.73 -2.34
C PHE A 49 4.30 -17.23 -1.42
N ALA A 50 4.07 -18.29 -0.63
CA ALA A 50 5.04 -18.79 0.35
C ALA A 50 6.40 -19.17 -0.24
N SER A 51 6.44 -19.62 -1.50
CA SER A 51 7.69 -19.95 -2.19
C SER A 51 8.43 -18.74 -2.76
N ALA A 52 7.79 -17.58 -2.81
CA ALA A 52 8.35 -16.36 -3.41
C ALA A 52 9.17 -15.51 -2.42
N GLY A 53 9.01 -15.71 -1.11
CA GLY A 53 9.78 -14.97 -0.11
C GLY A 53 9.18 -15.01 1.31
N PRO A 54 9.73 -14.21 2.22
CA PRO A 54 9.31 -14.18 3.62
C PRO A 54 7.96 -13.48 3.77
N ILE A 55 6.89 -14.24 3.78
CA ILE A 55 5.51 -13.75 3.86
C ILE A 55 4.76 -14.46 4.98
N ARG A 56 3.92 -13.71 5.73
CA ARG A 56 3.03 -14.26 6.74
C ARG A 56 1.68 -13.55 6.75
N ALA A 57 0.68 -14.19 7.36
CA ALA A 57 -0.65 -13.63 7.58
C ALA A 57 -0.90 -13.36 9.05
N MET A 58 -1.71 -12.31 9.34
CA MET A 58 -2.13 -11.95 10.69
C MET A 58 -3.53 -11.35 10.68
N ALA A 59 -4.27 -11.50 11.78
CA ALA A 59 -5.46 -10.71 12.02
C ALA A 59 -5.09 -9.27 12.42
N PHE A 60 -5.97 -8.28 12.17
CA PHE A 60 -5.70 -6.88 12.55
C PHE A 60 -5.40 -6.70 14.03
N GLY A 61 -6.09 -7.45 14.92
CA GLY A 61 -5.90 -7.35 16.37
C GLY A 61 -4.61 -7.98 16.90
N GLU A 62 -3.89 -8.74 16.06
CA GLU A 62 -2.65 -9.43 16.43
C GLU A 62 -1.39 -8.68 15.97
N LEU A 63 -1.58 -7.57 15.23
CA LEU A 63 -0.47 -6.81 14.66
C LEU A 63 0.44 -6.23 15.74
N GLN A 64 1.72 -6.53 15.64
CA GLN A 64 2.76 -5.99 16.50
C GLN A 64 3.90 -5.47 15.63
N GLY A 65 4.34 -4.23 15.91
CA GLY A 65 5.46 -3.59 15.19
C GLY A 65 6.84 -4.07 15.65
N PRO A 66 7.91 -3.45 15.19
CA PRO A 66 7.86 -2.30 14.27
C PRO A 66 7.72 -2.72 12.80
N PHE A 67 7.08 -1.86 11.99
CA PHE A 67 7.08 -1.92 10.54
C PHE A 67 7.78 -0.69 9.97
N ASP A 68 8.42 -0.82 8.80
CA ASP A 68 9.05 0.29 8.08
C ASP A 68 8.08 0.93 7.07
N LEU A 69 7.14 0.14 6.56
CA LEU A 69 6.13 0.55 5.58
C LEU A 69 4.79 -0.10 5.90
N ILE A 70 3.72 0.69 5.91
CA ILE A 70 2.34 0.19 5.90
C ILE A 70 1.69 0.57 4.57
N ILE A 71 1.14 -0.42 3.87
CA ILE A 71 0.39 -0.25 2.63
C ILE A 71 -1.07 -0.57 2.91
N ASN A 72 -1.97 0.38 2.71
CA ASN A 72 -3.40 0.14 2.77
C ASN A 72 -3.94 -0.19 1.38
N SER A 73 -4.38 -1.42 1.19
CA SER A 73 -5.07 -1.89 -0.02
C SER A 73 -6.55 -2.22 0.24
N THR A 74 -7.07 -1.83 1.40
CA THR A 74 -8.48 -2.05 1.75
C THR A 74 -9.39 -1.04 1.07
N SER A 75 -10.66 -1.39 0.91
CA SER A 75 -11.69 -0.47 0.42
C SER A 75 -12.27 0.43 1.51
N ALA A 76 -11.73 0.40 2.74
CA ALA A 76 -12.27 1.16 3.87
C ALA A 76 -12.31 2.68 3.59
N SER A 77 -11.29 3.23 2.96
CA SER A 77 -11.22 4.65 2.59
C SER A 77 -12.35 5.09 1.64
N LEU A 78 -12.94 4.19 0.85
CA LEU A 78 -14.09 4.51 -0.02
C LEU A 78 -15.35 4.88 0.77
N SER A 79 -15.49 4.33 1.98
CA SER A 79 -16.59 4.65 2.91
C SER A 79 -16.21 5.67 3.98
N GLY A 80 -15.06 6.33 3.85
CA GLY A 80 -14.54 7.25 4.86
C GLY A 80 -14.03 6.55 6.12
N ALA A 81 -13.93 5.22 6.11
CA ALA A 81 -13.43 4.42 7.23
C ALA A 81 -11.94 4.14 7.12
N ILE A 82 -11.34 3.73 8.22
CA ILE A 82 -9.96 3.23 8.28
C ILE A 82 -9.96 1.77 8.72
N PRO A 83 -8.95 0.96 8.35
CA PRO A 83 -8.76 -0.37 8.92
C PRO A 83 -8.61 -0.30 10.43
N THR A 84 -9.22 -1.24 11.16
CA THR A 84 -9.18 -1.28 12.63
C THR A 84 -7.84 -1.86 13.10
N ILE A 85 -6.79 -1.06 13.05
CA ILE A 85 -5.43 -1.38 13.53
C ILE A 85 -5.02 -0.41 14.63
N SER A 86 -4.07 -0.83 15.49
CA SER A 86 -3.57 0.03 16.57
C SER A 86 -2.78 1.21 16.02
N ALA A 87 -2.99 2.39 16.63
CA ALA A 87 -2.17 3.57 16.37
C ALA A 87 -0.71 3.41 16.85
N ASP A 88 -0.43 2.47 17.74
CA ASP A 88 0.92 2.16 18.21
C ASP A 88 1.85 1.63 17.11
N LEU A 89 1.28 1.22 15.98
CA LEU A 89 2.04 0.84 14.79
C LEU A 89 2.62 2.05 14.06
N ILE A 90 2.11 3.26 14.34
CA ILE A 90 2.55 4.49 13.69
C ILE A 90 3.66 5.15 14.51
N HIS A 91 4.75 5.51 13.84
CA HIS A 91 5.87 6.24 14.43
C HIS A 91 6.50 7.19 13.39
N PRO A 92 7.34 8.18 13.80
CA PRO A 92 7.82 9.22 12.88
C PRO A 92 8.62 8.72 11.67
N HIS A 93 9.23 7.56 11.77
CA HIS A 93 10.08 7.00 10.69
C HIS A 93 9.35 6.05 9.76
N ILE A 94 8.09 5.66 10.09
CA ILE A 94 7.31 4.79 9.24
C ILE A 94 6.92 5.48 7.94
N ALA A 95 6.93 4.75 6.84
CA ALA A 95 6.28 5.17 5.60
C ALA A 95 4.86 4.59 5.55
N VAL A 96 3.92 5.40 5.09
CA VAL A 96 2.53 4.99 4.91
C VAL A 96 2.11 5.24 3.47
N TYR A 97 1.52 4.26 2.86
CA TYR A 97 1.02 4.31 1.50
C TYR A 97 -0.43 3.84 1.45
N ASP A 98 -1.33 4.71 1.06
CA ASP A 98 -2.71 4.31 0.75
C ASP A 98 -2.84 4.09 -0.76
N MET A 99 -3.29 2.92 -1.19
CA MET A 99 -3.57 2.67 -2.61
C MET A 99 -4.74 3.50 -3.15
N MET A 100 -5.55 4.08 -2.24
CA MET A 100 -6.56 5.06 -2.59
C MET A 100 -5.94 6.45 -2.79
N TYR A 101 -6.66 7.30 -3.52
CA TYR A 101 -6.31 8.70 -3.75
C TYR A 101 -7.62 9.53 -3.85
N GLY A 102 -7.53 10.85 -3.67
CA GLY A 102 -8.68 11.75 -3.74
C GLY A 102 -8.29 13.21 -3.59
N GLN A 103 -9.26 14.07 -3.35
CA GLN A 103 -8.99 15.46 -2.97
C GLN A 103 -8.39 15.50 -1.57
N GLY A 104 -7.14 15.96 -1.44
CA GLY A 104 -6.42 15.97 -0.16
C GLY A 104 -5.89 14.59 0.26
N ASP A 105 -5.61 14.45 1.55
CA ASP A 105 -5.22 13.18 2.12
C ASP A 105 -6.42 12.22 2.20
N THR A 106 -6.17 10.93 2.02
CA THR A 106 -7.19 9.91 2.28
C THR A 106 -7.44 9.77 3.78
N PRO A 107 -8.61 9.24 4.23
CA PRO A 107 -8.88 9.03 5.66
C PRO A 107 -7.78 8.25 6.38
N PHE A 108 -7.19 7.26 5.71
CA PHE A 108 -6.08 6.49 6.26
C PHE A 108 -4.80 7.32 6.39
N ASN A 109 -4.48 8.14 5.40
CA ASN A 109 -3.33 9.03 5.42
C ASN A 109 -3.49 10.15 6.46
N GLU A 110 -4.68 10.72 6.61
CA GLU A 110 -4.99 11.69 7.68
C GLU A 110 -4.81 11.08 9.07
N TRP A 111 -5.33 9.86 9.27
CA TRP A 111 -5.16 9.11 10.49
C TRP A 111 -3.69 8.86 10.80
N ALA A 112 -2.92 8.36 9.83
CA ALA A 112 -1.50 8.10 10.02
C ALA A 112 -0.71 9.36 10.36
N ARG A 113 -1.02 10.49 9.72
CA ARG A 113 -0.42 11.81 10.01
C ARG A 113 -0.72 12.26 11.44
N LYS A 114 -1.97 12.10 11.88
CA LYS A 114 -2.40 12.45 13.24
C LYS A 114 -1.61 11.69 14.31
N PHE A 115 -1.23 10.44 14.03
CA PHE A 115 -0.43 9.61 14.94
C PHE A 115 1.08 9.68 14.70
N GLY A 116 1.55 10.61 13.86
CA GLY A 116 2.95 10.98 13.77
C GLY A 116 3.72 10.47 12.57
N ALA A 117 3.09 9.79 11.61
CA ALA A 117 3.75 9.41 10.37
C ALA A 117 4.17 10.66 9.56
N GLN A 118 5.44 10.72 9.16
CA GLN A 118 5.99 11.85 8.40
C GLN A 118 6.07 11.57 6.89
N LYS A 119 6.16 10.31 6.50
CA LYS A 119 6.27 9.88 5.10
C LYS A 119 4.93 9.26 4.67
N ILE A 120 4.12 10.05 3.98
CA ILE A 120 2.77 9.67 3.59
C ILE A 120 2.64 9.81 2.07
N MET A 121 2.07 8.78 1.45
CA MET A 121 1.88 8.69 0.00
C MET A 121 0.49 8.15 -0.32
N ASP A 122 -0.02 8.53 -1.49
CA ASP A 122 -1.31 8.08 -2.04
C ASP A 122 -1.15 7.25 -3.33
N GLY A 123 -2.25 6.65 -3.77
CA GLY A 123 -2.31 5.77 -4.93
C GLY A 123 -2.31 6.44 -6.30
N LEU A 124 -2.29 7.78 -6.41
CA LEU A 124 -2.36 8.45 -7.70
C LEU A 124 -1.19 8.08 -8.62
N GLY A 125 0.02 8.00 -8.05
CA GLY A 125 1.21 7.57 -8.80
C GLY A 125 1.07 6.15 -9.36
N MET A 126 0.50 5.24 -8.59
CA MET A 126 0.23 3.86 -9.02
C MET A 126 -0.79 3.83 -10.16
N LEU A 127 -1.89 4.59 -10.06
CA LEU A 127 -2.90 4.68 -11.11
C LEU A 127 -2.27 5.09 -12.44
N VAL A 128 -1.48 6.16 -12.44
CA VAL A 128 -0.86 6.68 -13.67
C VAL A 128 0.20 5.71 -14.20
N ALA A 129 0.99 5.08 -13.32
CA ALA A 129 2.00 4.13 -13.72
C ALA A 129 1.38 2.88 -14.39
N GLN A 130 0.32 2.29 -13.80
CA GLN A 130 -0.34 1.13 -14.40
C GLN A 130 -1.03 1.48 -15.74
N ALA A 131 -1.57 2.70 -15.89
CA ALA A 131 -2.12 3.17 -17.16
C ALA A 131 -1.02 3.30 -18.24
N ALA A 132 0.16 3.78 -17.87
CA ALA A 132 1.32 3.86 -18.76
C ALA A 132 1.82 2.48 -19.20
N GLU A 133 1.83 1.49 -18.29
CA GLU A 133 2.17 0.10 -18.63
C GLU A 133 1.14 -0.51 -19.60
N SER A 134 -0.14 -0.33 -19.31
CA SER A 134 -1.21 -0.79 -20.21
C SER A 134 -1.09 -0.18 -21.60
N PHE A 135 -0.80 1.12 -21.66
CA PHE A 135 -0.57 1.82 -22.95
C PHE A 135 0.65 1.25 -23.69
N ALA A 136 1.75 0.97 -22.96
CA ALA A 136 2.95 0.38 -23.53
C ALA A 136 2.67 -1.02 -24.14
N ILE A 137 1.89 -1.85 -23.45
CA ILE A 137 1.48 -3.17 -23.94
C ILE A 137 0.64 -3.04 -25.24
N TRP A 138 -0.30 -2.09 -25.27
CA TRP A 138 -1.21 -1.94 -26.42
C TRP A 138 -0.57 -1.24 -27.61
N ARG A 139 0.34 -0.31 -27.38
CA ARG A 139 0.87 0.60 -28.40
C ARG A 139 2.38 0.46 -28.65
N GLY A 140 3.09 -0.36 -27.88
CA GLY A 140 4.54 -0.55 -27.98
C GLY A 140 5.38 0.65 -27.53
N ILE A 141 4.77 1.68 -26.95
CA ILE A 141 5.44 2.92 -26.51
C ILE A 141 5.05 3.21 -25.06
N ARG A 142 6.03 3.40 -24.17
CA ARG A 142 5.80 3.78 -22.78
C ARG A 142 5.75 5.31 -22.65
N PRO A 143 4.61 5.91 -22.30
CA PRO A 143 4.51 7.36 -22.11
C PRO A 143 5.17 7.82 -20.83
N GLY A 144 5.60 9.09 -20.77
CA GLY A 144 6.07 9.73 -19.55
C GLY A 144 4.93 9.96 -18.56
N THR A 145 5.16 9.64 -17.28
CA THR A 145 4.13 9.71 -16.23
C THR A 145 4.18 10.98 -15.39
N LYS A 146 5.35 11.62 -15.26
CA LYS A 146 5.58 12.75 -14.33
C LYS A 146 4.66 13.94 -14.59
N GLN A 147 4.50 14.34 -15.85
CA GLN A 147 3.65 15.47 -16.22
C GLN A 147 2.18 15.17 -15.91
N VAL A 148 1.72 13.97 -16.26
CA VAL A 148 0.34 13.53 -16.02
C VAL A 148 0.02 13.52 -14.52
N ILE A 149 0.93 12.98 -13.69
CA ILE A 149 0.78 13.00 -12.22
C ILE A 149 0.67 14.43 -11.71
N SER A 150 1.54 15.34 -12.18
CA SER A 150 1.54 16.74 -11.73
C SER A 150 0.26 17.48 -12.12
N GLU A 151 -0.25 17.23 -13.33
CA GLU A 151 -1.51 17.81 -13.81
C GLU A 151 -2.71 17.28 -13.04
N LEU A 152 -2.78 15.97 -12.81
CA LEU A 152 -3.86 15.36 -12.03
C LEU A 152 -3.86 15.86 -10.58
N ARG A 153 -2.68 15.95 -9.92
CA ARG A 153 -2.58 16.52 -8.56
C ARG A 153 -3.15 17.93 -8.51
N ARG A 154 -2.78 18.77 -9.46
CA ARG A 154 -3.27 20.16 -9.55
C ARG A 154 -4.79 20.20 -9.74
N ASN A 155 -5.32 19.41 -10.67
CA ASN A 155 -6.76 19.38 -10.99
C ASN A 155 -7.60 18.81 -9.86
N LEU A 156 -7.05 17.87 -9.07
CA LEU A 156 -7.70 17.30 -7.88
C LEU A 156 -7.48 18.12 -6.60
N GLY A 157 -6.75 19.24 -6.66
CA GLY A 157 -6.42 20.04 -5.47
C GLY A 157 -5.53 19.30 -4.46
N MET A 158 -4.77 18.30 -4.91
CA MET A 158 -3.85 17.51 -4.06
C MET A 158 -2.53 18.28 -3.88
N ARG A 159 -1.94 18.13 -2.70
CA ARG A 159 -0.60 18.71 -2.37
C ARG A 159 0.52 17.77 -2.74
#